data_83bef2ff54ba1d80a907c47cdc71b5bb
#
_entry.id   83bef2ff54ba1d80a907c47cdc71b5bb
#
_cell.length_a   1.000
_cell.length_b   1.000
_cell.length_c   1.000
_cell.angle_alpha   90.00
_cell.angle_beta   90.00
_cell.angle_gamma   90.00
#
_symmetry.space_group_name_H-M   'P 1'
#
loop_
_entity.id
_entity.type
_entity.pdbx_description
1 polymer ?
#
loop_
_entity_poly.entity_id
_entity_poly.type
_entity_poly.pdbx_seq_one_letter_code
_entity_poly.pdbx_strand_id
1 'polypeptide(L)'
;MSESTVLAGDIGGTHARYARVRASAGPVVLEHQQVYDVPGSASLEALVAQYLLDHPGDVGVAAIGIAAPVVGGKANPINLPWAVSEDEVRSAIGHAAGFLLNDLLANAWGISELGPDQFEELQPDAIGLGGNRAVCSAGTGLGIAGMVAIGDRWQPFASEGG
;
A
#
# COMPACT_ATOMS: atom_id res chain seq x y z
N MET A 1 -8.61 24.71 -4.77
CA MET A 1 -8.79 23.26 -4.90
C MET A 1 -8.58 22.70 -3.51
N SER A 2 -9.57 21.99 -2.94
CA SER A 2 -9.38 21.34 -1.64
C SER A 2 -8.29 20.29 -1.79
N GLU A 3 -7.29 20.31 -0.89
CA GLU A 3 -6.30 19.23 -0.84
C GLU A 3 -7.03 17.90 -0.62
N SER A 4 -6.83 16.96 -1.52
CA SER A 4 -7.45 15.64 -1.40
C SER A 4 -6.66 14.82 -0.38
N THR A 5 -7.33 14.37 0.67
CA THR A 5 -6.74 13.48 1.66
C THR A 5 -6.84 12.05 1.16
N VAL A 6 -5.72 11.33 1.16
CA VAL A 6 -5.65 9.91 0.85
C VAL A 6 -5.57 9.11 2.14
N LEU A 7 -6.40 8.08 2.28
CA LEU A 7 -6.24 7.04 3.29
C LEU A 7 -5.29 5.98 2.72
N ALA A 8 -4.11 5.88 3.30
CA ALA A 8 -3.18 4.79 3.02
C ALA A 8 -3.38 3.67 4.04
N GLY A 9 -3.41 2.41 3.59
CA GLY A 9 -3.51 1.24 4.45
C GLY A 9 -2.53 0.14 4.04
N ASP A 10 -2.02 -0.58 5.04
CA ASP A 10 -1.19 -1.78 4.91
C ASP A 10 -1.80 -2.88 5.78
N ILE A 11 -2.30 -3.94 5.16
CA ILE A 11 -3.06 -4.99 5.82
C ILE A 11 -2.30 -6.31 5.76
N GLY A 12 -1.76 -6.70 6.90
CA GLY A 12 -1.22 -8.04 7.11
C GLY A 12 -2.19 -8.96 7.86
N GLY A 13 -1.78 -10.21 8.10
CA GLY A 13 -2.61 -11.17 8.84
C GLY A 13 -2.80 -10.87 10.33
N THR A 14 -1.95 -10.03 10.90
CA THR A 14 -1.96 -9.70 12.34
C THR A 14 -2.33 -8.25 12.61
N HIS A 15 -1.86 -7.33 11.80
CA HIS A 15 -2.07 -5.90 11.99
C HIS A 15 -2.51 -5.22 10.70
N ALA A 16 -3.38 -4.23 10.86
CA ALA A 16 -3.74 -3.25 9.84
C ALA A 16 -3.16 -1.90 10.26
N ARG A 17 -2.37 -1.29 9.40
CA ARG A 17 -1.79 0.04 9.59
C ARG A 17 -2.48 1.02 8.68
N TYR A 18 -2.88 2.14 9.23
CA TYR A 18 -3.49 3.22 8.47
C TYR A 18 -2.78 4.55 8.73
N ALA A 19 -2.79 5.40 7.72
CA ALA A 19 -2.35 6.78 7.82
C ALA A 19 -3.14 7.66 6.86
N ARG A 20 -3.21 8.95 7.15
CA ARG A 20 -3.64 9.96 6.18
C ARG A 20 -2.44 10.56 5.49
N VAL A 21 -2.57 10.76 4.19
CA VAL A 21 -1.58 11.42 3.35
C VAL A 21 -2.25 12.59 2.65
N ARG A 22 -1.65 13.76 2.72
CA ARG A 22 -2.09 14.90 1.90
C ARG A 22 -1.45 14.82 0.53
N ALA A 23 -2.26 14.88 -0.51
CA ALA A 23 -1.76 15.01 -1.88
C ALA A 23 -1.15 16.42 -2.04
N SER A 24 0.16 16.51 -1.99
CA SER A 24 0.92 17.76 -2.18
C SER A 24 2.07 17.50 -3.16
N ALA A 25 2.65 18.58 -3.70
CA ALA A 25 3.84 18.51 -4.55
C ALA A 25 5.16 18.35 -3.76
N GLY A 26 5.08 18.24 -2.44
CA GLY A 26 6.21 18.10 -1.52
C GLY A 26 6.43 16.66 -1.05
N PRO A 27 7.34 16.45 -0.09
CA PRO A 27 7.57 15.15 0.52
C PRO A 27 6.29 14.56 1.10
N VAL A 28 6.14 13.24 0.99
CA VAL A 28 5.03 12.51 1.58
C VAL A 28 5.09 12.63 3.10
N VAL A 29 4.01 13.11 3.71
CA VAL A 29 3.87 13.20 5.17
C VAL A 29 2.73 12.30 5.60
N LEU A 30 3.02 11.38 6.52
CA LEU A 30 2.04 10.48 7.12
C LEU A 30 1.47 11.15 8.38
N GLU A 31 0.17 11.43 8.38
CA GLU A 31 -0.57 11.96 9.51
C GLU A 31 -1.47 10.88 10.12
N HIS A 32 -1.78 10.99 11.40
CA HIS A 32 -2.73 10.11 12.09
C HIS A 32 -2.42 8.61 11.90
N GLN A 33 -1.15 8.24 12.03
CA GLN A 33 -0.75 6.85 11.92
C GLN A 33 -1.35 6.04 13.09
N GLN A 34 -2.02 4.92 12.75
CA GLN A 34 -2.65 4.04 13.71
C GLN A 34 -2.51 2.59 13.29
N VAL A 35 -2.37 1.71 14.27
CA VAL A 35 -2.30 0.26 14.09
C VAL A 35 -3.49 -0.39 14.79
N TYR A 36 -4.15 -1.30 14.10
CA TYR A 36 -5.26 -2.10 14.62
C TYR A 36 -4.92 -3.58 14.54
N ASP A 37 -5.41 -4.37 15.49
CA ASP A 37 -5.34 -5.82 15.43
C ASP A 37 -6.35 -6.36 14.42
N VAL A 38 -5.89 -7.22 13.53
CA VAL A 38 -6.73 -7.87 12.52
C VAL A 38 -7.50 -9.07 13.08
N PRO A 39 -6.89 -9.93 13.93
CA PRO A 39 -7.62 -11.03 14.54
C PRO A 39 -8.83 -10.52 15.35
N GLY A 40 -10.01 -11.07 15.03
CA GLY A 40 -11.28 -10.65 15.63
C GLY A 40 -12.02 -9.53 14.91
N SER A 41 -11.42 -8.89 13.92
CA SER A 41 -12.11 -7.93 13.06
C SER A 41 -13.04 -8.64 12.08
N ALA A 42 -14.23 -8.08 11.89
CA ALA A 42 -15.26 -8.68 11.05
C ALA A 42 -14.95 -8.57 9.55
N SER A 43 -14.31 -7.48 9.13
CA SER A 43 -14.00 -7.18 7.73
C SER A 43 -13.00 -6.03 7.61
N LEU A 44 -12.52 -5.78 6.38
CA LEU A 44 -11.75 -4.57 6.06
C LEU A 44 -12.57 -3.31 6.29
N GLU A 45 -13.85 -3.31 5.90
CA GLU A 45 -14.75 -2.18 6.14
C GLU A 45 -14.83 -1.80 7.61
N ALA A 46 -14.91 -2.79 8.51
CA ALA A 46 -14.96 -2.54 9.94
C ALA A 46 -13.68 -1.86 10.46
N LEU A 47 -12.50 -2.28 9.97
CA LEU A 47 -11.22 -1.67 10.32
C LEU A 47 -11.10 -0.23 9.80
N VAL A 48 -11.49 0.00 8.55
CA VAL A 48 -11.51 1.36 7.96
C VAL A 48 -12.51 2.25 8.69
N ALA A 49 -13.70 1.75 8.98
CA ALA A 49 -14.72 2.51 9.73
C ALA A 49 -14.23 2.88 11.13
N GLN A 50 -13.55 1.97 11.83
CA GLN A 50 -12.95 2.26 13.12
C GLN A 50 -11.90 3.37 13.02
N TYR A 51 -11.00 3.29 12.03
CA TYR A 51 -10.01 4.33 11.79
C TYR A 51 -10.64 5.70 11.54
N LEU A 52 -11.71 5.76 10.75
CA LEU A 52 -12.41 7.02 10.45
C LEU A 52 -13.17 7.59 11.66
N LEU A 53 -13.60 6.73 12.59
CA LEU A 53 -14.16 7.16 13.87
C LEU A 53 -13.08 7.75 14.80
N ASP A 54 -11.92 7.11 14.87
CA ASP A 54 -10.81 7.56 15.70
C ASP A 54 -10.14 8.84 15.14
N HIS A 55 -10.19 9.00 13.82
CA HIS A 55 -9.61 10.14 13.10
C HIS A 55 -10.65 10.75 12.12
N PRO A 56 -11.61 11.54 12.62
CA PRO A 56 -12.65 12.14 11.77
C PRO A 56 -12.10 13.07 10.69
N GLY A 57 -12.80 13.15 9.56
CA GLY A 57 -12.49 14.04 8.44
C GLY A 57 -12.66 13.34 7.10
N ASP A 58 -12.75 14.13 6.04
CA ASP A 58 -13.00 13.63 4.69
C ASP A 58 -11.81 12.86 4.13
N VAL A 59 -12.11 11.78 3.42
CA VAL A 59 -11.18 10.98 2.64
C VAL A 59 -11.64 11.00 1.19
N GLY A 60 -10.81 11.55 0.31
CA GLY A 60 -11.12 11.61 -1.14
C GLY A 60 -10.75 10.35 -1.90
N VAL A 61 -9.73 9.62 -1.41
CA VAL A 61 -9.20 8.39 -2.02
C VAL A 61 -8.70 7.47 -0.92
N ALA A 62 -8.86 6.15 -1.09
CA ALA A 62 -8.15 5.16 -0.29
C ALA A 62 -7.27 4.26 -1.18
N ALA A 63 -6.07 3.95 -0.71
CA ALA A 63 -5.15 2.99 -1.32
C ALA A 63 -4.70 2.00 -0.24
N ILE A 64 -5.09 0.74 -0.40
CA ILE A 64 -4.89 -0.31 0.59
C ILE A 64 -3.98 -1.38 0.00
N GLY A 65 -2.79 -1.55 0.61
CA GLY A 65 -1.89 -2.67 0.36
C GLY A 65 -2.34 -3.90 1.15
N ILE A 66 -2.30 -5.07 0.51
CA ILE A 66 -2.70 -6.34 1.13
C ILE A 66 -1.75 -7.45 0.72
N ALA A 67 -1.37 -8.31 1.68
CA ALA A 67 -0.47 -9.43 1.47
C ALA A 67 -1.18 -10.59 0.74
N ALA A 68 -1.60 -10.34 -0.49
CA ALA A 68 -2.25 -11.31 -1.39
C ALA A 68 -2.23 -10.81 -2.85
N PRO A 69 -2.37 -11.72 -3.83
CA PRO A 69 -2.66 -11.33 -5.21
C PRO A 69 -3.97 -10.57 -5.32
N VAL A 70 -3.96 -9.48 -6.09
CA VAL A 70 -5.16 -8.69 -6.40
C VAL A 70 -5.53 -8.89 -7.86
N VAL A 71 -6.71 -9.45 -8.10
CA VAL A 71 -7.20 -9.74 -9.45
C VAL A 71 -8.59 -9.13 -9.62
N GLY A 72 -8.76 -8.25 -10.58
CA GLY A 72 -10.04 -7.58 -10.84
C GLY A 72 -10.56 -6.79 -9.63
N GLY A 73 -9.67 -6.15 -8.87
CA GLY A 73 -10.01 -5.38 -7.67
C GLY A 73 -10.46 -6.23 -6.47
N LYS A 74 -10.08 -7.51 -6.43
CA LYS A 74 -10.42 -8.46 -5.35
C LYS A 74 -9.20 -9.23 -4.89
N ALA A 75 -9.15 -9.59 -3.61
CA ALA A 75 -8.13 -10.43 -3.02
C ALA A 75 -8.74 -11.42 -2.01
N ASN A 76 -8.14 -12.62 -1.93
CA ASN A 76 -8.45 -13.64 -0.94
C ASN A 76 -7.18 -13.98 -0.16
N PRO A 77 -6.81 -13.19 0.85
CA PRO A 77 -5.59 -13.42 1.61
C PRO A 77 -5.69 -14.71 2.43
N ILE A 78 -4.66 -15.54 2.39
CA ILE A 78 -4.62 -16.81 3.16
C ILE A 78 -4.64 -16.53 4.67
N ASN A 79 -4.08 -15.42 5.09
CA ASN A 79 -3.90 -15.07 6.51
C ASN A 79 -5.04 -14.21 7.08
N LEU A 80 -6.11 -13.98 6.31
CA LEU A 80 -7.29 -13.25 6.75
C LEU A 80 -8.53 -14.15 6.70
N PRO A 81 -9.47 -14.00 7.65
CA PRO A 81 -10.69 -14.80 7.66
C PRO A 81 -11.76 -14.32 6.66
N TRP A 82 -11.47 -13.25 5.91
CA TRP A 82 -12.42 -12.60 5.00
C TRP A 82 -11.72 -12.20 3.68
N ALA A 83 -12.48 -12.23 2.60
CA ALA A 83 -12.08 -11.68 1.30
C ALA A 83 -12.14 -10.14 1.35
N VAL A 84 -11.45 -9.51 0.40
CA VAL A 84 -11.36 -8.05 0.30
C VAL A 84 -11.64 -7.62 -1.13
N SER A 85 -12.33 -6.50 -1.29
CA SER A 85 -12.60 -5.91 -2.59
C SER A 85 -12.48 -4.38 -2.57
N GLU A 86 -12.20 -3.80 -3.73
CA GLU A 86 -12.22 -2.34 -3.91
C GLU A 86 -13.61 -1.74 -3.65
N ASP A 87 -14.69 -2.51 -3.89
CA ASP A 87 -16.05 -2.06 -3.58
C ASP A 87 -16.27 -1.89 -2.09
N GLU A 88 -15.74 -2.80 -1.26
CA GLU A 88 -15.76 -2.67 0.20
C GLU A 88 -14.92 -1.47 0.66
N VAL A 89 -13.74 -1.26 0.08
CA VAL A 89 -12.92 -0.07 0.37
C VAL A 89 -13.70 1.20 0.04
N ARG A 90 -14.32 1.29 -1.14
CA ARG A 90 -15.13 2.44 -1.56
C ARG A 90 -16.32 2.67 -0.64
N SER A 91 -17.02 1.60 -0.26
CA SER A 91 -18.15 1.67 0.67
C SER A 91 -17.75 2.26 2.02
N ALA A 92 -16.64 1.77 2.58
CA ALA A 92 -16.14 2.20 3.87
C ALA A 92 -15.75 3.69 3.95
N ILE A 93 -15.31 4.29 2.85
CA ILE A 93 -14.92 5.70 2.76
C ILE A 93 -15.99 6.61 2.13
N GLY A 94 -17.24 6.17 2.08
CA GLY A 94 -18.35 6.97 1.56
C GLY A 94 -18.39 7.10 0.04
N HIS A 95 -17.99 6.04 -0.68
CA HIS A 95 -18.00 5.92 -2.15
C HIS A 95 -16.98 6.83 -2.91
N ALA A 96 -15.97 7.32 -2.24
CA ALA A 96 -14.81 7.92 -2.89
C ALA A 96 -13.99 6.87 -3.68
N ALA A 97 -12.94 7.27 -4.38
CA ALA A 97 -12.10 6.32 -5.11
C ALA A 97 -11.35 5.39 -4.15
N GLY A 98 -11.48 4.07 -4.33
CA GLY A 98 -10.82 3.04 -3.53
C GLY A 98 -10.02 2.10 -4.41
N PHE A 99 -8.78 1.85 -4.02
CA PHE A 99 -7.84 0.97 -4.72
C PHE A 99 -7.32 -0.09 -3.76
N LEU A 100 -7.22 -1.30 -4.28
CA LEU A 100 -6.59 -2.43 -3.61
C LEU A 100 -5.34 -2.83 -4.38
N LEU A 101 -4.21 -2.97 -3.69
CA LEU A 101 -2.92 -3.29 -4.27
C LEU A 101 -2.32 -4.50 -3.55
N ASN A 102 -1.58 -5.33 -4.27
CA ASN A 102 -0.66 -6.24 -3.58
C ASN A 102 0.36 -5.43 -2.77
N ASP A 103 0.77 -5.91 -1.59
CA ASP A 103 1.68 -5.22 -0.67
C ASP A 103 3.04 -4.87 -1.30
N LEU A 104 3.65 -5.79 -2.06
CA LEU A 104 4.91 -5.55 -2.76
C LEU A 104 4.75 -4.57 -3.92
N LEU A 105 3.62 -4.60 -4.60
CA LEU A 105 3.29 -3.58 -5.61
C LEU A 105 3.17 -2.20 -4.97
N ALA A 106 2.52 -2.10 -3.82
CA ALA A 106 2.42 -0.85 -3.07
C ALA A 106 3.80 -0.34 -2.62
N ASN A 107 4.66 -1.23 -2.11
CA ASN A 107 6.04 -0.91 -1.76
C ASN A 107 6.85 -0.42 -2.98
N ALA A 108 6.69 -1.07 -4.14
CA ALA A 108 7.38 -0.67 -5.36
C ALA A 108 6.97 0.74 -5.83
N TRP A 109 5.71 1.12 -5.68
CA TRP A 109 5.27 2.50 -5.90
C TRP A 109 5.89 3.47 -4.90
N GLY A 110 5.96 3.09 -3.60
CA GLY A 110 6.49 3.92 -2.52
C GLY A 110 8.00 4.17 -2.62
N ILE A 111 8.78 3.28 -3.22
CA ILE A 111 10.24 3.43 -3.35
C ILE A 111 10.64 4.73 -4.05
N SER A 112 9.86 5.18 -5.02
CA SER A 112 10.14 6.43 -5.74
C SER A 112 9.97 7.69 -4.88
N GLU A 113 9.28 7.59 -3.75
CA GLU A 113 9.01 8.69 -2.82
C GLU A 113 10.05 8.76 -1.67
N LEU A 114 10.94 7.76 -1.56
CA LEU A 114 11.96 7.72 -0.51
C LEU A 114 13.14 8.63 -0.86
N GLY A 115 13.63 9.36 0.15
CA GLY A 115 14.85 10.14 0.05
C GLY A 115 16.12 9.29 0.10
N PRO A 116 17.27 9.82 -0.35
CA PRO A 116 18.53 9.08 -0.35
C PRO A 116 18.98 8.57 1.03
N ASP A 117 18.61 9.26 2.08
CA ASP A 117 18.89 8.92 3.49
C ASP A 117 18.04 7.75 4.02
N GLN A 118 17.05 7.32 3.27
CA GLN A 118 16.17 6.19 3.58
C GLN A 118 16.61 4.88 2.90
N PHE A 119 17.74 4.91 2.19
CA PHE A 119 18.34 3.74 1.55
C PHE A 119 19.70 3.41 2.18
N GLU A 120 19.98 2.12 2.28
CA GLU A 120 21.31 1.59 2.57
C GLU A 120 21.81 0.81 1.36
N GLU A 121 22.98 1.21 0.83
CA GLU A 121 23.58 0.53 -0.31
C GLU A 121 24.35 -0.70 0.16
N LEU A 122 23.86 -1.88 -0.16
CA LEU A 122 24.48 -3.14 0.25
C LEU A 122 25.69 -3.54 -0.62
N GLN A 123 25.79 -2.99 -1.83
CA GLN A 123 26.87 -3.29 -2.77
C GLN A 123 27.36 -2.02 -3.48
N PRO A 124 28.15 -1.17 -2.78
CA PRO A 124 28.53 0.16 -3.28
C PRO A 124 29.38 0.15 -4.57
N ASP A 125 30.06 -0.96 -4.84
CA ASP A 125 30.87 -1.12 -6.06
C ASP A 125 30.09 -1.67 -7.25
N ALA A 126 28.79 -1.91 -7.09
CA ALA A 126 27.95 -2.39 -8.19
C ALA A 126 27.78 -1.30 -9.26
N ILE A 127 28.07 -1.65 -10.51
CA ILE A 127 27.83 -0.77 -11.64
C ILE A 127 26.34 -0.80 -11.96
N GLY A 128 25.65 0.32 -11.70
CA GLY A 128 24.27 0.49 -12.10
C GLY A 128 24.13 0.56 -13.61
N LEU A 129 23.57 -0.48 -14.22
CA LEU A 129 23.38 -0.55 -15.69
C LEU A 129 22.13 0.23 -16.14
N GLY A 130 21.33 0.76 -15.21
CA GLY A 130 20.03 1.34 -15.51
C GLY A 130 19.00 0.27 -15.91
N GLY A 131 17.81 0.69 -16.34
CA GLY A 131 16.78 -0.20 -16.81
C GLY A 131 15.82 -0.69 -15.71
N ASN A 132 15.32 -1.91 -15.88
CA ASN A 132 14.31 -2.47 -14.97
C ASN A 132 14.88 -2.75 -13.58
N ARG A 133 13.99 -2.73 -12.58
CA ARG A 133 14.31 -2.98 -11.16
C ARG A 133 13.44 -4.11 -10.62
N ALA A 134 13.88 -4.71 -9.53
CA ALA A 134 13.08 -5.61 -8.72
C ALA A 134 13.05 -5.12 -7.28
N VAL A 135 11.91 -5.27 -6.64
CA VAL A 135 11.71 -5.09 -5.20
C VAL A 135 11.50 -6.46 -4.60
N CYS A 136 12.34 -6.82 -3.63
CA CYS A 136 12.25 -8.11 -2.94
C CYS A 136 12.04 -7.84 -1.45
N SER A 137 11.14 -8.58 -0.83
CA SER A 137 10.90 -8.56 0.61
C SER A 137 10.99 -9.97 1.16
N ALA A 138 11.95 -10.19 2.05
CA ALA A 138 12.10 -11.44 2.77
C ALA A 138 11.44 -11.31 4.16
N GLY A 139 10.29 -11.95 4.32
CA GLY A 139 9.54 -12.00 5.56
C GLY A 139 9.20 -13.45 5.92
N THR A 140 7.95 -13.75 6.25
CA THR A 140 7.45 -15.14 6.40
C THR A 140 7.59 -15.93 5.10
N GLY A 141 7.47 -15.25 3.96
CA GLY A 141 7.76 -15.74 2.61
C GLY A 141 8.67 -14.75 1.88
N LEU A 142 8.95 -15.04 0.61
CA LEU A 142 9.63 -14.13 -0.30
C LEU A 142 8.61 -13.46 -1.19
N GLY A 143 8.49 -12.14 -1.11
CA GLY A 143 7.67 -11.36 -2.03
C GLY A 143 8.53 -10.65 -3.06
N ILE A 144 8.05 -10.54 -4.30
CA ILE A 144 8.73 -9.88 -5.40
C ILE A 144 7.75 -8.97 -6.16
N ALA A 145 8.19 -7.77 -6.49
CA ALA A 145 7.54 -6.91 -7.48
C ALA A 145 8.57 -6.43 -8.50
N GLY A 146 8.16 -6.27 -9.75
CA GLY A 146 9.00 -5.71 -10.78
C GLY A 146 8.70 -4.23 -11.01
N MET A 147 9.68 -3.53 -11.61
CA MET A 147 9.52 -2.14 -12.06
C MET A 147 10.14 -2.01 -13.46
N VAL A 148 9.33 -1.73 -14.46
CA VAL A 148 9.80 -1.52 -15.84
C VAL A 148 10.18 -0.06 -16.02
N ALA A 149 11.36 0.17 -16.60
CA ALA A 149 11.81 1.51 -16.95
C ALA A 149 11.03 2.03 -18.18
N ILE A 150 10.38 3.19 -18.04
CA ILE A 150 9.65 3.88 -19.10
C ILE A 150 10.11 5.34 -19.13
N GLY A 151 11.05 5.64 -20.03
CA GLY A 151 11.69 6.95 -20.06
C GLY A 151 12.50 7.20 -18.77
N ASP A 152 12.14 8.25 -18.06
CA ASP A 152 12.76 8.68 -16.79
C ASP A 152 12.03 8.16 -15.55
N ARG A 153 11.04 7.28 -15.71
CA ARG A 153 10.19 6.75 -14.64
C ARG A 153 10.23 5.23 -14.61
N TRP A 154 9.78 4.66 -13.49
CA TRP A 154 9.55 3.22 -13.36
C TRP A 154 8.06 2.96 -13.16
N GLN A 155 7.55 2.00 -13.92
CA GLN A 155 6.20 1.49 -13.78
C GLN A 155 6.25 0.17 -12.99
N PRO A 156 5.79 0.13 -11.74
CA PRO A 156 5.70 -1.09 -10.97
C PRO A 156 4.65 -2.06 -11.51
N PHE A 157 4.90 -3.35 -11.34
CA PHE A 157 3.95 -4.41 -11.58
C PHE A 157 4.11 -5.52 -10.55
N ALA A 158 2.98 -6.16 -10.18
CA ALA A 158 2.97 -7.26 -9.24
C ALA A 158 3.61 -8.52 -9.84
N SER A 159 4.24 -9.33 -9.00
CA SER A 159 4.81 -10.63 -9.38
C SER A 159 4.55 -11.64 -8.26
N GLU A 160 4.29 -12.87 -8.64
CA GLU A 160 4.20 -14.03 -7.76
C GLU A 160 5.43 -14.95 -7.96
N GLY A 161 6.59 -14.37 -8.29
CA GLY A 161 7.83 -15.09 -8.57
C GLY A 161 8.68 -15.41 -7.34
N GLY A 162 8.15 -15.11 -6.14
CA GLY A 162 8.82 -15.35 -4.86
C GLY A 162 8.42 -16.66 -4.19
#